data_2d786dd7a225c1d18bdff30e16b42d37
#
_entry.id   2d786dd7a225c1d18bdff30e16b42d37
#
_cell.length_a   1.000
_cell.length_b   1.000
_cell.length_c   1.000
_cell.angle_alpha   90.00
_cell.angle_beta   90.00
_cell.angle_gamma   90.00
#
_symmetry.space_group_name_H-M   'P 1'
#
loop_
_entity.id
_entity.type
_entity.pdbx_description
1 polymer ?
#
loop_
_entity_poly.entity_id
_entity_poly.type
_entity_poly.pdbx_seq_one_letter_code
_entity_poly.pdbx_strand_id
1 'polypeptide(L)'
;VAWDGDSGTLTSQPLDSEPSDWSELLAVWDLDPAVFEVIEPVQFRAWDAPDPEGGLRRLYYYKAAIRRRVESRESVEELLAVLGKKRPKKPPEGFGDGFAYCVPAGDLQIGKPDGDGSEGTVERFATKTDAAVARLKELRKLGRRIDEIVLPWLGDCVEGLVSQGGALAAAGRLDLTMTEQLRVYRRLMLHQIQQFAPLAERIIVPVVPGNHDEVQRVGKVQRRYDDSWALEGAVAVADALKLASGYEHVSFVFPGRDELTITLDVAGTPVGFAHGHQFGRDPVKWWSGQAHGMQPIGSATLLLGAHLHHLRVEQGGAKTFIQIPALDGGSTWWRHKTGQDAPAGMVSMLIGHGGWKDLAVL
;
A
#
# COMPACT_ATOMS: atom_id res chain seq x y z
N VAL A 1 13.06 -14.63 28.12
CA VAL A 1 11.77 -13.93 28.01
C VAL A 1 11.98 -12.79 27.03
N ALA A 2 11.35 -12.87 25.88
CA ALA A 2 11.37 -11.79 24.90
C ALA A 2 10.00 -11.09 24.99
N TRP A 3 9.92 -10.06 25.82
CA TRP A 3 8.75 -9.20 25.99
C TRP A 3 9.16 -7.75 25.73
N ASP A 4 8.48 -7.08 24.82
CA ASP A 4 8.77 -5.69 24.39
C ASP A 4 7.75 -4.66 24.93
N GLY A 5 6.75 -5.10 25.71
CA GLY A 5 5.67 -4.27 26.23
C GLY A 5 4.35 -4.38 25.45
N ASP A 6 4.40 -4.79 24.18
CA ASP A 6 3.23 -4.94 23.31
C ASP A 6 3.04 -6.38 22.83
N SER A 7 4.13 -7.11 22.64
CA SER A 7 4.10 -8.52 22.22
C SER A 7 5.32 -9.30 22.71
N GLY A 8 5.23 -10.60 22.71
CA GLY A 8 6.37 -11.46 23.08
C GLY A 8 5.95 -12.82 23.61
N THR A 9 6.91 -13.55 24.19
CA THR A 9 6.65 -14.84 24.79
C THR A 9 6.91 -14.79 26.28
N LEU A 10 5.90 -15.11 27.07
CA LEU A 10 5.98 -15.18 28.52
C LEU A 10 5.90 -16.62 29.02
N THR A 11 6.46 -16.83 30.21
CA THR A 11 6.44 -18.11 30.92
C THR A 11 5.93 -17.90 32.34
N SER A 12 5.02 -18.75 32.81
CA SER A 12 4.53 -18.68 34.19
C SER A 12 5.58 -19.19 35.19
N GLN A 13 5.44 -18.78 36.44
CA GLN A 13 5.93 -19.59 37.55
C GLN A 13 5.07 -20.88 37.64
N PRO A 14 5.55 -21.95 38.33
CA PRO A 14 4.68 -23.08 38.62
C PRO A 14 3.44 -22.66 39.38
N LEU A 15 2.27 -23.05 38.87
CA LEU A 15 0.95 -22.75 39.44
C LEU A 15 0.41 -23.97 40.16
N ASP A 16 -0.29 -23.78 41.26
CA ASP A 16 -0.90 -24.85 42.06
C ASP A 16 -2.25 -25.35 41.50
N SER A 17 -2.83 -24.57 40.56
CA SER A 17 -4.05 -24.94 39.85
C SER A 17 -3.96 -24.60 38.37
N GLU A 18 -4.73 -25.32 37.58
CA GLU A 18 -4.88 -25.01 36.15
C GLU A 18 -5.76 -23.76 35.99
N PRO A 19 -5.31 -22.73 35.21
CA PRO A 19 -6.16 -21.58 34.93
C PRO A 19 -7.44 -22.00 34.22
N SER A 20 -8.57 -21.42 34.63
CA SER A 20 -9.88 -21.73 34.04
C SER A 20 -10.04 -21.18 32.63
N ASP A 21 -9.33 -20.09 32.35
CA ASP A 21 -9.26 -19.47 31.03
C ASP A 21 -7.95 -18.66 30.85
N TRP A 22 -7.77 -18.11 29.68
CA TRP A 22 -6.56 -17.32 29.37
C TRP A 22 -6.50 -15.98 30.09
N SER A 23 -7.62 -15.47 30.63
CA SER A 23 -7.65 -14.24 31.43
C SER A 23 -6.93 -14.45 32.76
N GLU A 24 -7.13 -15.60 33.40
CA GLU A 24 -6.40 -15.97 34.62
C GLU A 24 -4.90 -16.13 34.34
N LEU A 25 -4.55 -16.70 33.19
CA LEU A 25 -3.13 -16.84 32.78
C LEU A 25 -2.49 -15.47 32.54
N LEU A 26 -3.20 -14.52 31.94
CA LEU A 26 -2.73 -13.14 31.76
C LEU A 26 -2.53 -12.44 33.11
N ALA A 27 -3.42 -12.66 34.07
CA ALA A 27 -3.29 -12.11 35.42
C ALA A 27 -2.03 -12.63 36.14
N VAL A 28 -1.61 -13.87 35.89
CA VAL A 28 -0.33 -14.42 36.42
C VAL A 28 0.88 -13.61 35.94
N TRP A 29 0.78 -12.98 34.78
CA TRP A 29 1.82 -12.14 34.19
C TRP A 29 1.62 -10.63 34.42
N ASP A 30 0.66 -10.28 35.28
CA ASP A 30 0.28 -8.87 35.56
C ASP A 30 -0.16 -8.10 34.31
N LEU A 31 -0.84 -8.80 33.39
CA LEU A 31 -1.37 -8.25 32.13
C LEU A 31 -2.90 -8.15 32.19
N ASP A 32 -3.42 -7.00 31.78
CA ASP A 32 -4.86 -6.74 31.70
C ASP A 32 -5.49 -7.53 30.53
N PRO A 33 -6.45 -8.45 30.79
CA PRO A 33 -7.15 -9.19 29.74
C PRO A 33 -7.97 -8.32 28.78
N ALA A 34 -8.31 -7.09 29.17
CA ALA A 34 -8.96 -6.13 28.26
C ALA A 34 -7.98 -5.57 27.22
N VAL A 35 -6.69 -5.54 27.56
CA VAL A 35 -5.62 -4.96 26.72
C VAL A 35 -4.81 -6.02 25.97
N PHE A 36 -4.65 -7.21 26.56
CA PHE A 36 -3.80 -8.26 26.02
C PHE A 36 -4.58 -9.55 25.76
N GLU A 37 -4.07 -10.34 24.82
CA GLU A 37 -4.59 -11.67 24.50
C GLU A 37 -3.46 -12.70 24.36
N VAL A 38 -3.79 -13.94 24.72
CA VAL A 38 -2.94 -15.10 24.53
C VAL A 38 -3.11 -15.62 23.11
N ILE A 39 -1.99 -15.88 22.42
CA ILE A 39 -1.96 -16.48 21.07
C ILE A 39 -1.75 -17.98 21.22
N GLU A 40 -2.68 -18.76 20.75
CA GLU A 40 -2.55 -20.22 20.67
C GLU A 40 -1.61 -20.65 19.53
N PRO A 41 -0.90 -21.79 19.67
CA PRO A 41 -1.00 -22.77 20.75
C PRO A 41 -0.19 -22.38 21.99
N VAL A 42 -0.75 -22.62 23.17
CA VAL A 42 -0.07 -22.47 24.44
C VAL A 42 0.70 -23.75 24.75
N GLN A 43 1.98 -23.64 25.13
CA GLN A 43 2.76 -24.76 25.63
C GLN A 43 2.50 -24.91 27.13
N PHE A 44 2.14 -26.11 27.55
CA PHE A 44 1.95 -26.38 28.96
C PHE A 44 2.65 -27.67 29.41
N ARG A 45 2.99 -27.72 30.68
CA ARG A 45 3.51 -28.91 31.35
C ARG A 45 2.87 -29.05 32.73
N ALA A 46 2.58 -30.25 33.13
CA ALA A 46 2.13 -30.55 34.49
C ALA A 46 3.00 -31.69 35.07
N TRP A 47 3.30 -31.59 36.37
CA TRP A 47 4.05 -32.63 37.11
C TRP A 47 3.64 -32.63 38.58
N ASP A 48 3.87 -33.73 39.24
CA ASP A 48 3.65 -33.88 40.67
C ASP A 48 4.94 -33.52 41.44
N ALA A 49 4.82 -32.67 42.46
CA ALA A 49 5.94 -32.25 43.32
C ALA A 49 5.59 -32.51 44.80
N PRO A 50 6.61 -32.71 45.70
CA PRO A 50 6.38 -32.83 47.12
C PRO A 50 5.66 -31.59 47.67
N ASP A 51 4.64 -31.84 48.51
CA ASP A 51 3.94 -30.77 49.21
C ASP A 51 4.64 -30.51 50.56
N PRO A 52 4.90 -29.27 50.95
CA PRO A 52 5.45 -28.91 52.28
C PRO A 52 4.68 -29.44 53.45
N GLU A 53 3.36 -29.61 53.34
CA GLU A 53 2.46 -30.14 54.35
C GLU A 53 2.32 -31.66 54.33
N GLY A 54 3.01 -32.33 53.41
CA GLY A 54 3.05 -33.80 53.24
C GLY A 54 2.14 -34.28 52.10
N GLY A 55 2.67 -35.21 51.28
CA GLY A 55 2.03 -35.74 50.09
C GLY A 55 2.60 -35.16 48.78
N LEU A 56 1.83 -35.23 47.74
CA LEU A 56 2.16 -34.71 46.42
C LEU A 56 1.12 -33.66 46.00
N ARG A 57 1.57 -32.55 45.44
CA ARG A 57 0.75 -31.55 44.77
C ARG A 57 1.06 -31.49 43.29
N ARG A 58 0.08 -31.24 42.43
CA ARG A 58 0.22 -31.09 41.00
C ARG A 58 0.51 -29.65 40.67
N LEU A 59 1.60 -29.42 39.91
CA LEU A 59 2.04 -28.13 39.48
C LEU A 59 1.86 -28.00 37.97
N TYR A 60 1.53 -26.77 37.53
CA TYR A 60 1.31 -26.45 36.16
C TYR A 60 2.25 -25.32 35.70
N TYR A 61 2.71 -25.39 34.48
CA TYR A 61 3.60 -24.41 33.87
C TYR A 61 3.12 -24.11 32.49
N TYR A 62 3.04 -22.84 32.17
CA TYR A 62 2.58 -22.36 30.88
C TYR A 62 3.62 -21.47 30.21
N LYS A 63 3.72 -21.59 28.89
CA LYS A 63 4.49 -20.70 28.02
C LYS A 63 3.62 -20.32 26.84
N ALA A 64 3.33 -19.04 26.69
CA ALA A 64 2.45 -18.52 25.65
C ALA A 64 3.04 -17.31 24.95
N ALA A 65 2.70 -17.14 23.69
CA ALA A 65 2.85 -15.87 23.00
C ALA A 65 1.70 -14.94 23.40
N ILE A 66 2.02 -13.69 23.69
CA ILE A 66 1.08 -12.65 24.11
C ILE A 66 1.20 -11.49 23.13
N ARG A 67 0.07 -10.85 22.84
CA ARG A 67 0.05 -9.56 22.12
C ARG A 67 -1.00 -8.64 22.70
N ARG A 68 -0.82 -7.34 22.44
CA ARG A 68 -1.87 -6.37 22.71
C ARG A 68 -3.10 -6.68 21.84
N ARG A 69 -4.29 -6.65 22.44
CA ARG A 69 -5.54 -6.74 21.67
C ARG A 69 -5.59 -5.59 20.67
N VAL A 70 -5.83 -5.92 19.44
CA VAL A 70 -6.24 -4.90 18.46
C VAL A 70 -7.72 -4.62 18.76
N GLU A 71 -8.05 -3.38 19.09
CA GLU A 71 -9.45 -2.98 19.28
C GLU A 71 -10.30 -3.47 18.10
N SER A 72 -11.56 -3.84 18.39
CA SER A 72 -12.46 -4.39 17.37
C SER A 72 -12.55 -3.41 16.21
N ARG A 73 -12.00 -3.81 15.08
CA ARG A 73 -11.90 -2.97 13.90
C ARG A 73 -13.27 -2.70 13.33
N GLU A 74 -13.44 -1.47 12.87
CA GLU A 74 -14.51 -1.13 11.97
C GLU A 74 -14.59 -2.15 10.82
N SER A 75 -15.79 -2.44 10.38
CA SER A 75 -15.95 -3.30 9.21
C SER A 75 -15.32 -2.63 7.99
N VAL A 76 -14.92 -3.40 6.98
CA VAL A 76 -14.42 -2.83 5.71
C VAL A 76 -15.45 -1.86 5.12
N GLU A 77 -16.73 -2.10 5.33
CA GLU A 77 -17.81 -1.23 4.91
C GLU A 77 -17.80 0.12 5.63
N GLU A 78 -17.54 0.15 6.94
CA GLU A 78 -17.39 1.37 7.74
C GLU A 78 -16.14 2.14 7.33
N LEU A 79 -15.00 1.45 7.22
CA LEU A 79 -13.74 2.01 6.71
C LEU A 79 -13.91 2.69 5.34
N LEU A 80 -14.69 2.07 4.44
CA LEU A 80 -14.95 2.58 3.10
C LEU A 80 -16.12 3.59 3.03
N ALA A 81 -16.84 3.85 4.11
CA ALA A 81 -17.98 4.79 4.12
C ALA A 81 -17.56 6.21 3.71
N VAL A 82 -16.34 6.61 4.02
CA VAL A 82 -15.74 7.91 3.63
C VAL A 82 -15.70 8.13 2.12
N LEU A 83 -15.66 7.07 1.32
CA LEU A 83 -15.49 7.18 -0.13
C LEU A 83 -16.73 7.68 -0.88
N GLY A 84 -17.90 7.78 -0.29
CA GLY A 84 -19.12 8.24 -0.93
C GLY A 84 -19.47 7.46 -2.23
N LYS A 85 -20.71 7.56 -2.69
CA LYS A 85 -21.15 6.94 -3.96
C LYS A 85 -21.37 8.01 -5.01
N LYS A 86 -20.62 7.96 -6.13
CA LYS A 86 -20.87 8.81 -7.29
C LYS A 86 -21.38 7.98 -8.47
N ARG A 87 -22.32 8.56 -9.22
CA ARG A 87 -22.79 7.98 -10.48
C ARG A 87 -21.94 8.50 -11.64
N PRO A 88 -21.65 7.69 -12.65
CA PRO A 88 -20.96 8.15 -13.85
C PRO A 88 -21.77 9.26 -14.54
N LYS A 89 -21.05 10.25 -15.06
CA LYS A 89 -21.60 11.30 -15.91
C LYS A 89 -20.89 11.23 -17.26
N LYS A 90 -21.58 11.65 -18.34
CA LYS A 90 -20.94 11.77 -19.64
C LYS A 90 -19.71 12.69 -19.53
N PRO A 91 -18.53 12.29 -20.03
CA PRO A 91 -17.35 13.14 -20.04
C PRO A 91 -17.57 14.38 -20.90
N PRO A 92 -16.83 15.49 -20.63
CA PRO A 92 -16.87 16.66 -21.48
C PRO A 92 -16.30 16.33 -22.86
N GLU A 93 -16.79 17.00 -23.89
CA GLU A 93 -16.16 16.99 -25.22
C GLU A 93 -14.89 17.82 -25.18
N GLY A 94 -13.73 17.27 -25.57
CA GLY A 94 -12.43 17.92 -25.52
C GLY A 94 -12.04 18.54 -26.87
N PHE A 95 -10.97 19.28 -26.82
CA PHE A 95 -10.32 19.89 -27.96
C PHE A 95 -8.83 19.53 -27.92
N GLY A 96 -8.36 18.66 -28.79
CA GLY A 96 -7.02 18.11 -28.83
C GLY A 96 -5.86 19.11 -28.62
N ASP A 97 -4.64 18.65 -28.49
CA ASP A 97 -3.39 19.36 -28.18
C ASP A 97 -3.30 19.97 -26.75
N GLY A 98 -3.85 19.28 -25.77
CA GLY A 98 -3.80 19.65 -24.38
C GLY A 98 -2.69 18.96 -23.59
N PHE A 99 -2.74 19.13 -22.27
CA PHE A 99 -1.96 18.38 -21.31
C PHE A 99 -2.73 17.18 -20.79
N ALA A 100 -2.02 16.15 -20.38
CA ALA A 100 -2.55 15.13 -19.48
C ALA A 100 -2.36 15.57 -18.03
N TYR A 101 -3.40 15.43 -17.20
CA TYR A 101 -3.32 15.63 -15.76
C TYR A 101 -3.00 14.31 -15.10
N CYS A 102 -1.84 14.22 -14.48
CA CYS A 102 -1.33 12.99 -13.85
C CYS A 102 -1.49 13.06 -12.33
N VAL A 103 -2.12 12.04 -11.76
CA VAL A 103 -2.33 11.88 -10.31
C VAL A 103 -1.94 10.46 -9.89
N PRO A 104 -0.65 10.22 -9.65
CA PRO A 104 -0.16 8.91 -9.25
C PRO A 104 -0.52 8.55 -7.81
N ALA A 105 -0.75 7.26 -7.58
CA ALA A 105 -0.88 6.63 -6.27
C ALA A 105 0.13 5.48 -6.17
N GLY A 106 0.66 5.26 -4.99
CA GLY A 106 1.60 4.18 -4.68
C GLY A 106 1.88 4.15 -3.19
N ASP A 107 2.54 3.10 -2.72
CA ASP A 107 2.92 2.93 -1.31
C ASP A 107 1.74 3.19 -0.35
N LEU A 108 0.56 2.62 -0.68
CA LEU A 108 -0.59 2.68 0.21
C LEU A 108 -0.43 1.69 1.36
N GLN A 109 0.24 0.56 1.08
CA GLN A 109 0.50 -0.51 2.03
C GLN A 109 -0.73 -0.84 2.90
N ILE A 110 -1.92 -0.96 2.25
CA ILE A 110 -3.16 -1.33 2.93
C ILE A 110 -2.97 -2.65 3.67
N GLY A 111 -3.24 -2.65 4.96
CA GLY A 111 -2.95 -3.77 5.86
C GLY A 111 -1.79 -3.51 6.83
N LYS A 112 -1.02 -2.43 6.65
CA LYS A 112 0.05 -2.02 7.54
C LYS A 112 -0.51 -1.32 8.77
N PRO A 113 -0.20 -1.79 10.00
CA PRO A 113 -0.74 -1.21 11.22
C PRO A 113 0.05 0.02 11.72
N ASP A 114 1.21 0.32 11.12
CA ASP A 114 2.06 1.43 11.54
C ASP A 114 1.34 2.78 11.39
N GLY A 115 1.69 3.74 12.25
CA GLY A 115 1.10 5.06 12.24
C GLY A 115 -0.39 5.04 12.61
N ASP A 116 -1.24 5.49 11.69
CA ASP A 116 -2.70 5.49 11.81
C ASP A 116 -3.37 4.35 11.00
N GLY A 117 -2.57 3.38 10.59
CA GLY A 117 -3.04 2.14 9.95
C GLY A 117 -3.75 2.33 8.61
N SER A 118 -4.49 1.31 8.22
CA SER A 118 -5.27 1.32 6.98
C SER A 118 -6.37 2.38 6.99
N GLU A 119 -6.95 2.70 8.13
CA GLU A 119 -7.98 3.75 8.28
C GLU A 119 -7.43 5.11 7.86
N GLY A 120 -6.34 5.57 8.47
CA GLY A 120 -5.73 6.84 8.12
C GLY A 120 -5.25 6.89 6.66
N THR A 121 -4.79 5.77 6.10
CA THR A 121 -4.44 5.69 4.69
C THR A 121 -5.65 5.88 3.77
N VAL A 122 -6.80 5.27 4.10
CA VAL A 122 -8.06 5.42 3.33
C VAL A 122 -8.57 6.86 3.39
N GLU A 123 -8.57 7.48 4.57
CA GLU A 123 -8.99 8.89 4.75
C GLU A 123 -8.09 9.84 3.95
N ARG A 124 -6.78 9.67 4.05
CA ARG A 124 -5.82 10.46 3.27
C ARG A 124 -6.03 10.29 1.77
N PHE A 125 -6.18 9.06 1.31
CA PHE A 125 -6.42 8.80 -0.11
C PHE A 125 -7.67 9.52 -0.61
N ALA A 126 -8.78 9.44 0.12
CA ALA A 126 -10.03 10.12 -0.23
C ALA A 126 -9.84 11.65 -0.26
N THR A 127 -9.28 12.22 0.81
CA THR A 127 -9.04 13.67 0.94
C THR A 127 -8.10 14.19 -0.15
N LYS A 128 -7.01 13.47 -0.44
CA LYS A 128 -6.04 13.87 -1.47
C LYS A 128 -6.60 13.70 -2.88
N THR A 129 -7.46 12.71 -3.10
CA THR A 129 -8.19 12.57 -4.37
C THR A 129 -9.14 13.76 -4.60
N ASP A 130 -9.86 14.19 -3.57
CA ASP A 130 -10.70 15.38 -3.65
C ASP A 130 -9.88 16.67 -3.90
N ALA A 131 -8.72 16.80 -3.25
CA ALA A 131 -7.78 17.89 -3.49
C ALA A 131 -7.25 17.87 -4.93
N ALA A 132 -6.94 16.70 -5.49
CA ALA A 132 -6.52 16.56 -6.88
C ALA A 132 -7.62 16.98 -7.86
N VAL A 133 -8.87 16.63 -7.60
CA VAL A 133 -10.02 17.08 -8.38
C VAL A 133 -10.19 18.61 -8.31
N ALA A 134 -10.01 19.18 -7.13
CA ALA A 134 -10.07 20.65 -6.96
C ALA A 134 -8.93 21.33 -7.75
N ARG A 135 -7.72 20.79 -7.69
CA ARG A 135 -6.56 21.29 -8.45
C ARG A 135 -6.76 21.22 -9.96
N LEU A 136 -7.32 20.13 -10.49
CA LEU A 136 -7.68 20.03 -11.91
C LEU A 136 -8.63 21.16 -12.34
N LYS A 137 -9.66 21.43 -11.54
CA LYS A 137 -10.62 22.51 -11.82
C LYS A 137 -9.95 23.89 -11.78
N GLU A 138 -9.04 24.11 -10.84
CA GLU A 138 -8.24 25.33 -10.75
C GLU A 138 -7.36 25.53 -11.98
N LEU A 139 -6.59 24.51 -12.39
CA LEU A 139 -5.73 24.56 -13.56
C LEU A 139 -6.52 24.89 -14.83
N ARG A 140 -7.70 24.32 -15.00
CA ARG A 140 -8.61 24.66 -16.11
C ARG A 140 -9.09 26.12 -16.06
N LYS A 141 -9.42 26.64 -14.87
CA LYS A 141 -9.76 28.05 -14.68
C LYS A 141 -8.60 28.98 -15.03
N LEU A 142 -7.36 28.54 -14.80
CA LEU A 142 -6.13 29.24 -15.20
C LEU A 142 -5.81 29.10 -16.69
N GLY A 143 -6.71 28.53 -17.48
CA GLY A 143 -6.58 28.42 -18.93
C GLY A 143 -5.75 27.20 -19.41
N ARG A 144 -5.46 26.24 -18.53
CA ARG A 144 -4.79 24.99 -18.96
C ARG A 144 -5.80 24.10 -19.72
N ARG A 145 -5.41 23.68 -20.92
CA ARG A 145 -6.17 22.69 -21.69
C ARG A 145 -5.76 21.30 -21.20
N ILE A 146 -6.70 20.59 -20.62
CA ILE A 146 -6.48 19.27 -20.01
C ILE A 146 -7.59 18.33 -20.49
N ASP A 147 -7.26 17.47 -21.44
CA ASP A 147 -8.21 16.61 -22.13
C ASP A 147 -8.08 15.16 -21.67
N GLU A 148 -6.89 14.76 -21.19
CA GLU A 148 -6.56 13.43 -20.73
C GLU A 148 -6.22 13.44 -19.23
N ILE A 149 -6.58 12.36 -18.54
CA ILE A 149 -6.18 12.12 -17.15
C ILE A 149 -5.40 10.81 -17.10
N VAL A 150 -4.28 10.82 -16.40
CA VAL A 150 -3.48 9.63 -16.17
C VAL A 150 -3.45 9.37 -14.66
N LEU A 151 -3.87 8.17 -14.26
CA LEU A 151 -3.96 7.73 -12.88
C LEU A 151 -3.03 6.53 -12.66
N PRO A 152 -1.70 6.75 -12.55
CA PRO A 152 -0.76 5.66 -12.34
C PRO A 152 -0.92 5.05 -10.95
N TRP A 153 -0.92 3.72 -10.87
CA TRP A 153 -0.80 2.97 -9.63
C TRP A 153 0.58 2.32 -9.61
N LEU A 154 1.45 2.85 -8.76
CA LEU A 154 2.89 2.61 -8.80
C LEU A 154 3.36 1.51 -7.84
N GLY A 155 2.48 0.56 -7.51
CA GLY A 155 2.80 -0.60 -6.68
C GLY A 155 2.72 -0.33 -5.17
N ASP A 156 2.98 -1.38 -4.39
CA ASP A 156 2.81 -1.44 -2.93
C ASP A 156 1.41 -0.96 -2.50
N CYS A 157 0.41 -1.47 -3.25
CA CYS A 157 -1.00 -1.16 -3.02
C CYS A 157 -1.52 -1.82 -1.74
N VAL A 158 -0.97 -2.97 -1.41
CA VAL A 158 -1.25 -3.75 -0.19
C VAL A 158 0.04 -3.96 0.60
N GLU A 159 -0.06 -4.22 1.90
CA GLU A 159 1.09 -4.64 2.70
C GLU A 159 1.50 -6.08 2.36
N GLY A 160 0.54 -6.90 1.99
CA GLY A 160 0.79 -8.27 1.59
C GLY A 160 1.24 -9.18 2.73
N LEU A 161 1.73 -10.37 2.37
CA LEU A 161 2.16 -11.38 3.34
C LEU A 161 3.65 -11.72 3.23
N VAL A 162 4.36 -11.20 2.22
CA VAL A 162 5.67 -11.72 1.82
C VAL A 162 6.81 -10.80 2.22
N SER A 163 6.58 -9.49 2.26
CA SER A 163 7.61 -8.46 2.42
C SER A 163 8.29 -8.43 3.78
N GLN A 164 7.57 -8.65 4.86
CA GLN A 164 8.04 -8.49 6.25
C GLN A 164 8.64 -9.77 6.88
N GLY A 165 9.36 -10.57 6.09
CA GLY A 165 9.97 -11.82 6.59
C GLY A 165 9.10 -13.06 6.41
N GLY A 166 8.07 -12.97 5.57
CA GLY A 166 7.18 -14.06 5.17
C GLY A 166 5.89 -14.15 5.96
N ALA A 167 4.98 -14.99 5.49
CA ALA A 167 3.59 -15.08 5.95
C ALA A 167 3.43 -15.28 7.47
N LEU A 168 4.33 -16.01 8.13
CA LEU A 168 4.27 -16.23 9.57
C LEU A 168 4.63 -14.98 10.39
N ALA A 169 5.53 -14.14 9.88
CA ALA A 169 5.91 -12.90 10.55
C ALA A 169 4.87 -11.79 10.30
N ALA A 170 4.27 -11.77 9.12
CA ALA A 170 3.28 -10.79 8.72
C ALA A 170 1.90 -11.02 9.35
N ALA A 171 1.44 -12.28 9.43
CA ALA A 171 0.08 -12.62 9.86
C ALA A 171 -0.32 -12.11 11.25
N GLY A 172 0.64 -11.91 12.17
CA GLY A 172 0.40 -11.36 13.50
C GLY A 172 0.49 -9.82 13.59
N ARG A 173 0.84 -9.14 12.49
CA ARG A 173 1.12 -7.69 12.49
C ARG A 173 0.20 -6.89 11.57
N LEU A 174 -0.57 -7.56 10.71
CA LEU A 174 -1.44 -6.87 9.76
C LEU A 174 -2.70 -6.37 10.47
N ASP A 175 -3.13 -5.19 10.05
CA ASP A 175 -4.40 -4.63 10.53
C ASP A 175 -5.60 -5.11 9.70
N LEU A 176 -5.42 -5.63 8.52
CA LEU A 176 -6.43 -6.26 7.68
C LEU A 176 -5.93 -7.61 7.15
N THR A 177 -6.83 -8.58 7.01
CA THR A 177 -6.54 -9.83 6.30
C THR A 177 -6.25 -9.55 4.82
N MET A 178 -5.55 -10.47 4.13
CA MET A 178 -5.20 -10.28 2.71
C MET A 178 -6.43 -10.02 1.81
N THR A 179 -7.53 -10.69 2.07
CA THR A 179 -8.78 -10.49 1.32
C THR A 179 -9.42 -9.14 1.58
N GLU A 180 -9.30 -8.61 2.80
CA GLU A 180 -9.75 -7.26 3.16
C GLU A 180 -8.85 -6.21 2.53
N GLN A 181 -7.52 -6.38 2.57
CA GLN A 181 -6.57 -5.50 1.88
C GLN A 181 -6.91 -5.34 0.40
N LEU A 182 -7.15 -6.45 -0.32
CA LEU A 182 -7.56 -6.43 -1.72
C LEU A 182 -8.91 -5.76 -1.94
N ARG A 183 -9.86 -5.97 -1.03
CA ARG A 183 -11.18 -5.33 -1.12
C ARG A 183 -11.06 -3.81 -0.97
N VAL A 184 -10.30 -3.34 0.02
CA VAL A 184 -10.04 -1.92 0.23
C VAL A 184 -9.32 -1.32 -0.98
N TYR A 185 -8.22 -1.93 -1.42
CA TYR A 185 -7.46 -1.48 -2.59
C TYR A 185 -8.34 -1.29 -3.84
N ARG A 186 -9.14 -2.31 -4.19
CA ARG A 186 -10.07 -2.24 -5.33
C ARG A 186 -11.07 -1.09 -5.19
N ARG A 187 -11.57 -0.83 -3.98
CA ARG A 187 -12.50 0.26 -3.70
C ARG A 187 -11.84 1.64 -3.81
N LEU A 188 -10.59 1.79 -3.37
CA LEU A 188 -9.83 3.02 -3.52
C LEU A 188 -9.55 3.33 -5.00
N MET A 189 -9.12 2.34 -5.77
CA MET A 189 -8.90 2.50 -7.22
C MET A 189 -10.20 2.90 -7.93
N LEU A 190 -11.29 2.19 -7.65
CA LEU A 190 -12.60 2.53 -8.22
C LEU A 190 -13.04 3.93 -7.82
N HIS A 191 -12.86 4.31 -6.54
CA HIS A 191 -13.16 5.66 -6.07
C HIS A 191 -12.39 6.73 -6.85
N GLN A 192 -11.07 6.59 -7.00
CA GLN A 192 -10.26 7.54 -7.77
C GLN A 192 -10.80 7.68 -9.21
N ILE A 193 -11.03 6.56 -9.89
CA ILE A 193 -11.57 6.58 -11.26
C ILE A 193 -12.94 7.27 -11.30
N GLN A 194 -13.83 6.98 -10.37
CA GLN A 194 -15.17 7.60 -10.30
C GLN A 194 -15.12 9.12 -10.07
N GLN A 195 -14.13 9.62 -9.32
CA GLN A 195 -13.96 11.05 -9.11
C GLN A 195 -13.53 11.76 -10.40
N PHE A 196 -12.71 11.12 -11.23
CA PHE A 196 -12.16 11.70 -12.45
C PHE A 196 -12.96 11.38 -13.71
N ALA A 197 -13.70 10.27 -13.77
CA ALA A 197 -14.45 9.85 -14.95
C ALA A 197 -15.34 10.94 -15.57
N PRO A 198 -16.08 11.77 -14.81
CA PRO A 198 -16.89 12.83 -15.39
C PRO A 198 -16.08 14.06 -15.83
N LEU A 199 -14.76 14.04 -15.72
CA LEU A 199 -13.92 15.24 -15.90
C LEU A 199 -12.95 15.14 -17.09
N ALA A 200 -12.89 14.03 -17.78
CA ALA A 200 -11.99 13.85 -18.94
C ALA A 200 -12.64 13.00 -20.03
N GLU A 201 -12.20 13.19 -21.26
CA GLU A 201 -12.59 12.35 -22.39
C GLU A 201 -11.88 11.02 -22.39
N ARG A 202 -10.66 10.99 -21.86
CA ARG A 202 -9.82 9.81 -21.78
C ARG A 202 -9.15 9.71 -20.43
N ILE A 203 -9.24 8.52 -19.85
CA ILE A 203 -8.50 8.19 -18.63
C ILE A 203 -7.64 6.96 -18.91
N ILE A 204 -6.36 7.07 -18.58
CA ILE A 204 -5.41 5.97 -18.66
C ILE A 204 -4.99 5.62 -17.24
N VAL A 205 -5.05 4.33 -16.92
CA VAL A 205 -4.68 3.79 -15.61
C VAL A 205 -3.51 2.81 -15.80
N PRO A 206 -2.25 3.28 -15.81
CA PRO A 206 -1.09 2.39 -15.77
C PRO A 206 -0.96 1.78 -14.38
N VAL A 207 -0.71 0.46 -14.29
CA VAL A 207 -0.54 -0.24 -13.02
C VAL A 207 0.73 -1.07 -13.06
N VAL A 208 1.67 -0.82 -12.17
CA VAL A 208 2.89 -1.61 -12.04
C VAL A 208 2.94 -2.32 -10.69
N PRO A 209 3.58 -3.49 -10.59
CA PRO A 209 3.69 -4.23 -9.34
C PRO A 209 4.75 -3.62 -8.42
N GLY A 210 4.50 -3.65 -7.12
CA GLY A 210 5.47 -3.36 -6.06
C GLY A 210 6.00 -4.63 -5.39
N ASN A 211 6.95 -4.47 -4.48
CA ASN A 211 7.53 -5.62 -3.76
C ASN A 211 6.68 -6.12 -2.59
N HIS A 212 5.76 -5.32 -2.07
CA HIS A 212 4.76 -5.75 -1.08
C HIS A 212 3.58 -6.48 -1.74
N ASP A 213 3.35 -6.25 -3.03
CA ASP A 213 2.25 -6.87 -3.78
C ASP A 213 2.56 -8.33 -4.23
N GLU A 214 3.74 -8.87 -3.94
CA GLU A 214 4.10 -10.24 -4.32
C GLU A 214 3.15 -11.26 -3.66
N VAL A 215 2.58 -12.17 -4.47
CA VAL A 215 1.67 -13.21 -3.98
C VAL A 215 2.43 -14.26 -3.19
N GLN A 216 3.60 -14.66 -3.68
CA GLN A 216 4.43 -15.67 -3.04
C GLN A 216 5.90 -15.50 -3.39
N ARG A 217 6.75 -15.96 -2.48
CA ARG A 217 8.20 -15.99 -2.68
C ARG A 217 8.73 -17.38 -2.30
N VAL A 218 9.56 -17.96 -3.15
CA VAL A 218 10.27 -19.21 -2.86
C VAL A 218 11.69 -18.86 -2.45
N GLY A 219 12.00 -18.97 -1.17
CA GLY A 219 13.26 -18.50 -0.61
C GLY A 219 13.38 -16.98 -0.71
N LYS A 220 14.38 -16.50 -1.48
CA LYS A 220 14.60 -15.07 -1.72
C LYS A 220 14.15 -14.62 -3.12
N VAL A 221 13.54 -15.50 -3.90
CA VAL A 221 13.22 -15.27 -5.30
C VAL A 221 11.71 -15.16 -5.49
N GLN A 222 11.27 -14.06 -6.06
CA GLN A 222 9.94 -13.92 -6.62
C GLN A 222 9.82 -14.84 -7.85
N ARG A 223 8.70 -15.51 -8.00
CA ARG A 223 8.52 -16.50 -9.07
C ARG A 223 8.26 -15.85 -10.43
N ARG A 224 7.41 -14.84 -10.46
CA ARG A 224 7.06 -14.03 -11.63
C ARG A 224 6.60 -12.64 -11.16
N TYR A 225 6.98 -11.61 -11.87
CA TYR A 225 6.64 -10.23 -11.51
C TYR A 225 5.15 -9.90 -11.73
N ASP A 226 4.50 -10.55 -12.68
CA ASP A 226 3.06 -10.40 -12.94
C ASP A 226 2.17 -11.23 -11.98
N ASP A 227 2.74 -12.07 -11.10
CA ASP A 227 2.04 -12.70 -9.98
C ASP A 227 1.99 -11.71 -8.79
N SER A 228 1.08 -10.74 -8.90
CA SER A 228 1.03 -9.55 -8.05
C SER A 228 -0.39 -9.19 -7.66
N TRP A 229 -0.60 -8.90 -6.37
CA TRP A 229 -1.87 -8.43 -5.84
C TRP A 229 -2.30 -7.08 -6.41
N ALA A 230 -1.35 -6.19 -6.72
CA ALA A 230 -1.65 -4.92 -7.39
C ALA A 230 -2.24 -5.17 -8.78
N LEU A 231 -1.65 -6.05 -9.57
CA LEU A 231 -2.14 -6.36 -10.90
C LEU A 231 -3.48 -7.08 -10.85
N GLU A 232 -3.63 -8.11 -10.02
CA GLU A 232 -4.89 -8.84 -9.85
C GLU A 232 -6.04 -7.93 -9.38
N GLY A 233 -5.77 -7.07 -8.41
CA GLY A 233 -6.76 -6.10 -7.94
C GLY A 233 -7.21 -5.13 -9.04
N ALA A 234 -6.27 -4.63 -9.85
CA ALA A 234 -6.56 -3.73 -10.95
C ALA A 234 -7.30 -4.42 -12.11
N VAL A 235 -6.95 -5.67 -12.44
CA VAL A 235 -7.68 -6.48 -13.43
C VAL A 235 -9.14 -6.64 -13.02
N ALA A 236 -9.39 -6.95 -11.74
CA ALA A 236 -10.76 -7.09 -11.24
C ALA A 236 -11.56 -5.77 -11.35
N VAL A 237 -10.92 -4.59 -11.12
CA VAL A 237 -11.57 -3.28 -11.32
C VAL A 237 -11.79 -3.02 -12.80
N ALA A 238 -10.82 -3.30 -13.66
CA ALA A 238 -10.95 -3.13 -15.11
C ALA A 238 -12.12 -3.97 -15.68
N ASP A 239 -12.23 -5.23 -15.25
CA ASP A 239 -13.33 -6.10 -15.69
C ASP A 239 -14.69 -5.62 -15.18
N ALA A 240 -14.78 -5.13 -13.94
CA ALA A 240 -16.00 -4.54 -13.41
C ALA A 240 -16.42 -3.29 -14.20
N LEU A 241 -15.47 -2.42 -14.59
CA LEU A 241 -15.75 -1.22 -15.38
C LEU A 241 -16.18 -1.53 -16.82
N LYS A 242 -15.67 -2.60 -17.43
CA LYS A 242 -16.14 -3.07 -18.76
C LYS A 242 -17.62 -3.47 -18.76
N LEU A 243 -18.13 -3.94 -17.61
CA LEU A 243 -19.54 -4.32 -17.45
C LEU A 243 -20.45 -3.15 -17.06
N ALA A 244 -19.86 -2.03 -16.65
CA ALA A 244 -20.57 -0.84 -16.20
C ALA A 244 -20.61 0.20 -17.34
N SER A 245 -21.79 0.76 -17.62
CA SER A 245 -21.93 1.85 -18.58
C SER A 245 -21.34 3.16 -18.06
N GLY A 246 -20.78 3.97 -18.97
CA GLY A 246 -20.25 5.31 -18.66
C GLY A 246 -18.78 5.34 -18.27
N TYR A 247 -18.05 4.24 -18.48
CA TYR A 247 -16.61 4.11 -18.26
C TYR A 247 -15.84 3.68 -19.50
N GLU A 248 -16.45 3.73 -20.69
CA GLU A 248 -15.87 3.29 -21.96
C GLU A 248 -14.61 4.08 -22.33
N HIS A 249 -14.42 5.27 -21.76
CA HIS A 249 -13.27 6.14 -21.93
C HIS A 249 -12.12 5.86 -20.93
N VAL A 250 -12.29 4.89 -20.05
CA VAL A 250 -11.27 4.47 -19.07
C VAL A 250 -10.53 3.24 -19.60
N SER A 251 -9.23 3.33 -19.72
CA SER A 251 -8.37 2.25 -20.20
C SER A 251 -7.30 1.90 -19.16
N PHE A 252 -7.10 0.62 -18.94
CA PHE A 252 -6.01 0.12 -18.10
C PHE A 252 -4.83 -0.31 -18.97
N VAL A 253 -3.62 -0.08 -18.43
CA VAL A 253 -2.37 -0.55 -19.05
C VAL A 253 -1.59 -1.33 -17.99
N PHE A 254 -1.26 -2.55 -18.33
CA PHE A 254 -0.49 -3.46 -17.49
C PHE A 254 0.88 -3.72 -18.12
N PRO A 255 1.92 -4.05 -17.34
CA PRO A 255 3.18 -4.50 -17.87
C PRO A 255 3.01 -5.81 -18.63
N GLY A 256 3.96 -6.12 -19.48
CA GLY A 256 4.04 -7.43 -20.13
C GLY A 256 4.24 -8.56 -19.13
N ARG A 257 4.15 -9.79 -19.63
CA ARG A 257 4.40 -10.96 -18.79
C ARG A 257 5.82 -10.89 -18.21
N ASP A 258 5.93 -11.07 -16.90
CA ASP A 258 7.19 -11.05 -16.16
C ASP A 258 7.96 -9.71 -16.27
N GLU A 259 7.21 -8.59 -16.38
CA GLU A 259 7.75 -7.23 -16.47
C GLU A 259 7.36 -6.38 -15.27
N LEU A 260 8.23 -5.43 -14.89
CA LEU A 260 8.05 -4.51 -13.76
C LEU A 260 7.73 -3.08 -14.19
N THR A 261 7.73 -2.79 -15.47
CA THR A 261 7.70 -1.41 -15.98
C THR A 261 6.71 -1.25 -17.12
N ILE A 262 6.22 -0.01 -17.26
CA ILE A 262 5.38 0.42 -18.38
C ILE A 262 6.04 1.65 -19.01
N THR A 263 5.98 1.77 -20.33
CA THR A 263 6.36 2.98 -21.05
C THR A 263 5.21 3.38 -21.97
N LEU A 264 4.73 4.62 -21.85
CA LEU A 264 3.64 5.15 -22.64
C LEU A 264 3.99 6.53 -23.17
N ASP A 265 3.45 6.89 -24.33
CA ASP A 265 3.33 8.29 -24.73
C ASP A 265 2.13 8.92 -24.01
N VAL A 266 2.37 9.99 -23.28
CA VAL A 266 1.36 10.77 -22.57
C VAL A 266 1.39 12.19 -23.09
N ALA A 267 0.41 12.56 -23.87
CA ALA A 267 0.30 13.90 -24.47
C ALA A 267 1.62 14.35 -25.16
N GLY A 268 2.23 13.47 -25.96
CA GLY A 268 3.48 13.72 -26.66
C GLY A 268 4.75 13.66 -25.77
N THR A 269 4.66 13.07 -24.61
CA THR A 269 5.79 12.87 -23.69
C THR A 269 5.97 11.38 -23.40
N PRO A 270 7.13 10.77 -23.72
CA PRO A 270 7.43 9.40 -23.34
C PRO A 270 7.61 9.29 -21.82
N VAL A 271 6.69 8.62 -21.15
CA VAL A 271 6.67 8.44 -19.68
C VAL A 271 6.89 6.99 -19.31
N GLY A 272 7.83 6.75 -18.41
CA GLY A 272 8.08 5.48 -17.77
C GLY A 272 7.39 5.40 -16.40
N PHE A 273 6.84 4.24 -16.08
CA PHE A 273 6.22 3.93 -14.79
C PHE A 273 6.88 2.70 -14.21
N ALA A 274 7.33 2.80 -12.97
CA ALA A 274 7.92 1.69 -12.22
C ALA A 274 7.70 1.90 -10.74
N HIS A 275 7.66 0.83 -9.94
CA HIS A 275 7.56 1.01 -8.49
C HIS A 275 8.83 1.64 -7.91
N GLY A 276 10.00 1.05 -8.14
CA GLY A 276 11.27 1.61 -7.68
C GLY A 276 12.14 0.66 -6.88
N HIS A 277 11.62 -0.47 -6.38
CA HIS A 277 12.42 -1.44 -5.63
C HIS A 277 13.62 -1.99 -6.43
N GLN A 278 13.54 -1.99 -7.74
CA GLN A 278 14.62 -2.37 -8.67
C GLN A 278 15.69 -1.28 -8.85
N PHE A 279 15.45 -0.02 -8.45
CA PHE A 279 16.40 1.09 -8.64
C PHE A 279 17.52 1.09 -7.59
N GLY A 280 17.33 0.45 -6.46
CA GLY A 280 18.14 0.67 -5.29
C GLY A 280 18.03 2.13 -4.84
N ARG A 281 19.18 2.77 -4.55
CA ARG A 281 19.23 4.18 -4.13
C ARG A 281 19.50 5.16 -5.25
N ASP A 282 19.79 4.66 -6.46
CA ASP A 282 20.23 5.46 -7.62
C ASP A 282 19.35 5.17 -8.83
N PRO A 283 18.18 5.81 -8.93
CA PRO A 283 17.24 5.62 -10.03
C PRO A 283 17.84 6.09 -11.37
N VAL A 284 18.63 7.14 -11.39
CA VAL A 284 19.23 7.68 -12.62
C VAL A 284 20.26 6.71 -13.19
N LYS A 285 21.08 6.11 -12.35
CA LYS A 285 22.04 5.07 -12.77
C LYS A 285 21.32 3.83 -13.33
N TRP A 286 20.30 3.35 -12.61
CA TRP A 286 19.49 2.23 -13.09
C TRP A 286 18.86 2.55 -14.45
N TRP A 287 18.25 3.72 -14.59
CA TRP A 287 17.58 4.14 -15.81
C TRP A 287 18.55 4.33 -16.98
N SER A 288 19.75 4.85 -16.72
CA SER A 288 20.82 4.93 -17.72
C SER A 288 21.22 3.54 -18.22
N GLY A 289 21.26 2.53 -17.33
CA GLY A 289 21.46 1.14 -17.70
C GLY A 289 20.35 0.60 -18.61
N GLN A 290 19.09 0.91 -18.30
CA GLN A 290 17.94 0.54 -19.13
C GLN A 290 18.03 1.17 -20.55
N ALA A 291 18.42 2.44 -20.62
CA ALA A 291 18.63 3.13 -21.89
C ALA A 291 19.79 2.52 -22.69
N HIS A 292 20.90 2.21 -22.03
CA HIS A 292 22.03 1.53 -22.67
C HIS A 292 21.66 0.13 -23.15
N GLY A 293 20.87 -0.60 -22.38
CA GLY A 293 20.34 -1.91 -22.75
C GLY A 293 19.17 -1.87 -23.73
N MET A 294 18.81 -0.70 -24.26
CA MET A 294 17.69 -0.49 -25.19
C MET A 294 16.34 -1.04 -24.67
N GLN A 295 16.16 -1.05 -23.37
CA GLN A 295 14.89 -1.44 -22.80
C GLN A 295 13.83 -0.34 -23.01
N PRO A 296 12.54 -0.68 -23.17
CA PRO A 296 11.49 0.31 -23.47
C PRO A 296 11.48 1.51 -22.50
N ILE A 297 11.63 1.28 -21.21
CA ILE A 297 11.64 2.36 -20.20
C ILE A 297 12.85 3.29 -20.33
N GLY A 298 13.92 2.81 -20.96
CA GLY A 298 15.09 3.63 -21.28
C GLY A 298 14.80 4.75 -22.29
N SER A 299 13.74 4.65 -23.10
CA SER A 299 13.33 5.68 -24.06
C SER A 299 12.54 6.83 -23.41
N ALA A 300 11.98 6.62 -22.22
CA ALA A 300 11.21 7.65 -21.52
C ALA A 300 12.06 8.90 -21.21
N THR A 301 11.43 10.07 -21.19
CA THR A 301 12.01 11.35 -20.76
C THR A 301 11.58 11.74 -19.36
N LEU A 302 10.44 11.22 -18.91
CA LEU A 302 9.94 11.32 -17.55
C LEU A 302 9.78 9.90 -16.98
N LEU A 303 10.35 9.65 -15.82
CA LEU A 303 10.17 8.41 -15.05
C LEU A 303 9.45 8.71 -13.75
N LEU A 304 8.31 8.06 -13.55
CA LEU A 304 7.56 8.12 -12.28
C LEU A 304 7.82 6.86 -11.47
N GLY A 305 8.15 7.04 -10.19
CA GLY A 305 8.43 5.96 -9.25
C GLY A 305 7.87 6.23 -7.84
N ALA A 306 7.99 5.23 -6.96
CA ALA A 306 7.52 5.21 -5.59
C ALA A 306 8.57 4.55 -4.67
N HIS A 307 8.20 3.65 -3.74
CA HIS A 307 9.04 2.75 -2.95
C HIS A 307 9.78 3.38 -1.76
N LEU A 308 10.38 4.55 -1.89
CA LEU A 308 11.17 5.14 -0.79
C LEU A 308 10.36 6.16 0.05
N HIS A 309 9.06 6.22 -0.16
CA HIS A 309 8.06 6.91 0.65
C HIS A 309 8.26 8.43 0.83
N HIS A 310 9.07 9.08 0.00
CA HIS A 310 9.27 10.53 0.06
C HIS A 310 9.30 11.15 -1.34
N LEU A 311 8.91 12.41 -1.43
CA LEU A 311 9.02 13.15 -2.69
C LEU A 311 10.49 13.37 -3.06
N ARG A 312 10.86 13.00 -4.28
CA ARG A 312 12.17 13.26 -4.86
C ARG A 312 11.98 13.67 -6.32
N VAL A 313 12.65 14.72 -6.73
CA VAL A 313 12.76 15.11 -8.15
C VAL A 313 14.24 15.17 -8.50
N GLU A 314 14.64 14.42 -9.52
CA GLU A 314 16.02 14.33 -9.94
C GLU A 314 16.13 14.44 -11.43
N GLN A 315 17.05 15.24 -11.92
CA GLN A 315 17.33 15.42 -13.34
C GLN A 315 18.66 14.78 -13.72
N GLY A 316 18.64 14.03 -14.82
CA GLY A 316 19.82 13.48 -15.46
C GLY A 316 19.82 13.86 -16.94
N GLY A 317 20.51 14.95 -17.31
CA GLY A 317 20.46 15.50 -18.66
C GLY A 317 19.06 16.00 -19.02
N ALA A 318 18.50 15.52 -20.13
CA ALA A 318 17.15 15.86 -20.59
C ALA A 318 16.04 15.00 -19.95
N LYS A 319 16.40 14.13 -19.02
CA LYS A 319 15.47 13.19 -18.38
C LYS A 319 15.19 13.61 -16.95
N THR A 320 13.95 13.40 -16.48
CA THR A 320 13.54 13.67 -15.09
C THR A 320 12.96 12.43 -14.45
N PHE A 321 13.44 12.10 -13.27
CA PHE A 321 12.84 11.14 -12.36
C PHE A 321 12.03 11.87 -11.29
N ILE A 322 10.79 11.45 -11.07
CA ILE A 322 9.94 11.92 -9.98
C ILE A 322 9.49 10.70 -9.17
N GLN A 323 9.90 10.65 -7.92
CA GLN A 323 9.41 9.72 -6.92
C GLN A 323 8.27 10.38 -6.15
N ILE A 324 7.16 9.67 -6.03
CA ILE A 324 6.01 10.17 -5.26
C ILE A 324 6.20 9.89 -3.76
N PRO A 325 5.59 10.70 -2.89
CA PRO A 325 5.48 10.34 -1.47
C PRO A 325 4.50 9.18 -1.29
N ALA A 326 4.64 8.47 -0.18
CA ALA A 326 3.70 7.42 0.21
C ALA A 326 2.38 8.00 0.74
N LEU A 327 1.35 7.18 0.71
CA LEU A 327 0.05 7.48 1.34
C LEU A 327 -0.13 6.79 2.70
N ASP A 328 0.76 5.89 3.06
CA ASP A 328 0.75 5.23 4.37
C ASP A 328 1.05 6.20 5.54
N GLY A 329 0.76 5.80 6.76
CA GLY A 329 0.94 6.59 7.99
C GLY A 329 2.41 6.74 8.45
N GLY A 330 3.37 6.33 7.64
CA GLY A 330 4.78 6.31 7.98
C GLY A 330 5.20 5.03 8.72
N SER A 331 6.45 4.97 9.16
CA SER A 331 6.99 3.82 9.88
C SER A 331 7.86 4.26 11.05
N THR A 332 7.45 3.89 12.26
CA THR A 332 8.21 4.14 13.48
C THR A 332 9.61 3.51 13.41
N TRP A 333 9.70 2.30 12.83
CA TRP A 333 11.00 1.63 12.62
C TRP A 333 11.92 2.44 11.70
N TRP A 334 11.38 2.96 10.58
CA TRP A 334 12.16 3.78 9.65
C TRP A 334 12.66 5.06 10.30
N ARG A 335 11.78 5.76 11.03
CA ARG A 335 12.12 6.98 11.77
C ARG A 335 13.24 6.75 12.78
N HIS A 336 13.16 5.67 13.56
CA HIS A 336 14.22 5.34 14.52
C HIS A 336 15.53 4.93 13.85
N LYS A 337 15.46 4.25 12.72
CA LYS A 337 16.64 3.77 11.98
C LYS A 337 17.38 4.91 11.25
N THR A 338 16.65 5.88 10.71
CA THR A 338 17.20 6.88 9.79
C THR A 338 17.14 8.31 10.33
N GLY A 339 16.34 8.56 11.37
CA GLY A 339 16.03 9.92 11.83
C GLY A 339 15.13 10.71 10.86
N GLN A 340 14.60 10.06 9.84
CA GLN A 340 13.78 10.67 8.79
C GLN A 340 12.33 10.22 8.91
N ASP A 341 11.42 11.17 8.73
CA ASP A 341 10.00 10.94 8.59
C ASP A 341 9.50 11.80 7.42
N ALA A 342 8.97 11.16 6.39
CA ALA A 342 8.47 11.87 5.24
C ALA A 342 6.95 12.08 5.38
N PRO A 343 6.45 13.30 5.15
CA PRO A 343 5.01 13.54 5.17
C PRO A 343 4.30 12.66 4.14
N ALA A 344 3.25 11.96 4.59
CA ALA A 344 2.36 11.25 3.70
C ALA A 344 1.63 12.24 2.76
N GLY A 345 1.48 11.88 1.48
CA GLY A 345 0.88 12.79 0.53
C GLY A 345 0.62 12.16 -0.84
N MET A 346 -0.01 12.94 -1.69
CA MET A 346 -0.22 12.65 -3.10
C MET A 346 0.33 13.81 -3.92
N VAL A 347 0.77 13.55 -5.12
CA VAL A 347 1.19 14.61 -6.03
C VAL A 347 0.25 14.69 -7.23
N SER A 348 0.23 15.85 -7.87
CA SER A 348 -0.38 16.02 -9.18
C SER A 348 0.52 16.86 -10.09
N MET A 349 0.46 16.62 -11.38
CA MET A 349 1.25 17.36 -12.35
C MET A 349 0.57 17.38 -13.72
N LEU A 350 0.99 18.28 -14.57
CA LEU A 350 0.68 18.28 -16.00
C LEU A 350 1.82 17.63 -16.78
N ILE A 351 1.48 16.75 -17.70
CA ILE A 351 2.41 16.09 -18.63
C ILE A 351 2.00 16.46 -20.05
N GLY A 352 2.95 16.81 -20.89
CA GLY A 352 2.70 17.10 -22.30
C GLY A 352 3.80 17.95 -22.92
N HIS A 353 3.78 18.01 -24.24
CA HIS A 353 4.75 18.77 -25.03
C HIS A 353 6.21 18.42 -24.76
N GLY A 354 6.49 17.12 -24.55
CA GLY A 354 7.82 16.60 -24.30
C GLY A 354 8.34 16.78 -22.87
N GLY A 355 7.48 17.18 -21.92
CA GLY A 355 7.89 17.43 -20.54
C GLY A 355 6.76 17.39 -19.52
N TRP A 356 7.02 17.99 -18.38
CA TRP A 356 6.07 18.09 -17.25
C TRP A 356 6.10 19.48 -16.62
N LYS A 357 5.04 19.88 -15.94
CA LYS A 357 4.92 21.14 -15.20
C LYS A 357 3.82 21.11 -14.14
N ASP A 358 3.69 22.19 -13.40
CA ASP A 358 2.65 22.41 -12.40
C ASP A 358 2.59 21.26 -11.35
N LEU A 359 3.77 20.68 -10.98
CA LEU A 359 3.88 19.69 -9.89
C LEU A 359 3.41 20.33 -8.59
N ALA A 360 2.46 19.69 -7.94
CA ALA A 360 1.93 20.09 -6.64
C ALA A 360 1.90 18.89 -5.69
N VAL A 361 2.25 19.12 -4.42
CA VAL A 361 1.96 18.19 -3.31
C VAL A 361 0.61 18.58 -2.75
N LEU A 362 -0.28 17.62 -2.61
CA LEU A 362 -1.68 17.80 -2.23
C LEU A 362 -1.91 17.51 -0.75
#